data_3b6ba88f3af42d3bb0d45315a328b8d0
#
_entry.id   3b6ba88f3af42d3bb0d45315a328b8d0
#
_cell.length_a   1.000
_cell.length_b   1.000
_cell.length_c   1.000
_cell.angle_alpha   90.00
_cell.angle_beta   90.00
_cell.angle_gamma   90.00
#
_symmetry.space_group_name_H-M   'P 1'
#
loop_
_entity.id
_entity.type
_entity.pdbx_description
1 polymer ?
#
loop_
_entity_poly.entity_id
_entity_poly.type
_entity_poly.pdbx_seq_one_letter_code
_entity_poly.pdbx_strand_id
1 'polypeptide(L)'
;MEHEEHELTPDERRAFEKKQERNKVRAILRRREDKQPHTITSLMDALTIILCFLLKSVGAEPMNISQSDDLRLPKSTTQLNPERDAIPVTVTAKAILVGDKHVVDVKDGAVDKSRKKGGESSFLITPLFDGLTEEANHQKQIAKISGADFEGMAAVVSDGNTPYRLLLEVMYTSGQAEFGKFKFAVVKKKGD
;
A
#
# COMPACT_ATOMS: atom_id res chain seq x y z
N MET A 1 62.69 60.31 8.08
CA MET A 1 61.22 60.37 8.30
C MET A 1 60.97 59.57 9.55
N GLU A 2 60.92 60.29 10.69
CA GLU A 2 60.60 59.73 12.01
C GLU A 2 59.13 59.41 12.03
N HIS A 3 58.76 58.15 12.27
CA HIS A 3 57.42 57.76 12.63
C HIS A 3 57.20 58.15 14.09
N GLU A 4 56.51 59.25 14.34
CA GLU A 4 56.00 59.55 15.67
C GLU A 4 55.03 58.42 16.10
N GLU A 5 55.49 57.56 16.99
CA GLU A 5 54.63 56.62 17.73
C GLU A 5 53.72 57.45 18.62
N HIS A 6 52.50 57.65 18.19
CA HIS A 6 51.48 58.31 18.97
C HIS A 6 51.09 57.41 20.17
N GLU A 7 51.73 57.65 21.32
CA GLU A 7 51.41 56.96 22.58
C GLU A 7 49.98 57.36 23.00
N LEU A 8 49.09 56.41 22.89
CA LEU A 8 47.68 56.56 23.34
C LEU A 8 47.62 56.94 24.81
N THR A 9 46.84 57.94 25.15
CA THR A 9 46.60 58.37 26.55
C THR A 9 45.95 57.24 27.36
N PRO A 10 46.11 57.21 28.69
CA PRO A 10 45.56 56.15 29.56
C PRO A 10 44.05 55.94 29.39
N ASP A 11 43.28 56.98 29.11
CA ASP A 11 41.84 56.91 28.89
C ASP A 11 41.50 56.34 27.49
N GLU A 12 42.29 56.62 26.48
CA GLU A 12 42.13 56.05 25.14
C GLU A 12 42.45 54.53 25.14
N ARG A 13 43.45 54.10 25.91
CA ARG A 13 43.74 52.68 26.10
C ARG A 13 42.58 51.93 26.73
N ARG A 14 41.96 52.46 27.79
CA ARG A 14 40.79 51.90 28.44
C ARG A 14 39.57 51.87 27.51
N ALA A 15 39.37 52.88 26.68
CA ALA A 15 38.30 52.92 25.71
C ALA A 15 38.49 51.87 24.59
N PHE A 16 39.73 51.68 24.16
CA PHE A 16 40.09 50.69 23.16
C PHE A 16 39.93 49.25 23.67
N GLU A 17 40.35 48.97 24.89
CA GLU A 17 40.12 47.68 25.55
C GLU A 17 38.65 47.35 25.71
N LYS A 18 37.84 48.27 26.19
CA LYS A 18 36.38 48.11 26.25
C LYS A 18 35.72 47.85 24.89
N LYS A 19 36.23 48.51 23.84
CA LYS A 19 35.74 48.31 22.48
C LYS A 19 36.12 46.92 21.96
N GLN A 20 37.33 46.43 22.25
CA GLN A 20 37.76 45.08 21.89
C GLN A 20 36.95 44.01 22.63
N GLU A 21 36.69 44.16 23.93
CA GLU A 21 35.86 43.23 24.70
C GLU A 21 34.44 43.16 24.17
N ARG A 22 33.83 44.32 23.88
CA ARG A 22 32.49 44.38 23.27
C ARG A 22 32.46 43.68 21.90
N ASN A 23 33.50 43.83 21.10
CA ASN A 23 33.58 43.18 19.79
C ASN A 23 33.77 41.67 19.93
N LYS A 24 34.56 41.21 20.91
CA LYS A 24 34.72 39.76 21.21
C LYS A 24 33.39 39.16 21.68
N VAL A 25 32.66 39.81 22.56
CA VAL A 25 31.34 39.35 23.03
C VAL A 25 30.34 39.31 21.88
N ARG A 26 30.31 40.35 21.03
CA ARG A 26 29.43 40.35 19.83
C ARG A 26 29.79 39.26 18.83
N ALA A 27 31.06 38.96 18.64
CA ALA A 27 31.51 37.87 17.76
C ALA A 27 31.12 36.49 18.30
N ILE A 28 31.17 36.30 19.64
CA ILE A 28 30.74 35.07 20.31
C ILE A 28 29.23 34.88 20.20
N LEU A 29 28.46 35.97 20.40
CA LEU A 29 26.99 35.95 20.28
C LEU A 29 26.55 35.63 18.83
N ARG A 30 27.14 36.29 17.81
CA ARG A 30 26.88 35.97 16.39
C ARG A 30 27.22 34.52 16.05
N ARG A 31 28.31 33.98 16.60
CA ARG A 31 28.71 32.58 16.36
C ARG A 31 27.78 31.58 17.06
N ARG A 32 27.03 32.01 18.09
CA ARG A 32 25.98 31.20 18.74
C ARG A 32 24.67 31.21 17.96
N GLU A 33 24.29 32.34 17.36
CA GLU A 33 23.08 32.43 16.50
C GLU A 33 23.17 31.60 15.24
N ASP A 34 24.38 31.51 14.63
CA ASP A 34 24.59 30.72 13.41
C ASP A 34 24.58 29.20 13.62
N LYS A 35 24.58 28.71 14.86
CA LYS A 35 24.72 27.27 15.14
C LYS A 35 23.40 26.54 15.45
N GLN A 36 22.24 27.21 15.44
CA GLN A 36 21.05 26.60 16.05
C GLN A 36 19.87 26.20 15.15
N PRO A 37 19.52 26.79 14.01
CA PRO A 37 18.26 26.39 13.39
C PRO A 37 18.36 25.26 12.37
N HIS A 38 19.54 25.02 11.79
CA HIS A 38 19.63 24.10 10.63
C HIS A 38 19.52 22.60 10.97
N THR A 39 19.89 22.20 12.18
CA THR A 39 19.88 20.78 12.57
C THR A 39 18.46 20.27 12.78
N ILE A 40 17.58 21.07 13.40
CA ILE A 40 16.19 20.68 13.67
C ILE A 40 15.37 20.69 12.36
N THR A 41 15.54 21.71 11.52
CA THR A 41 14.86 21.83 10.22
C THR A 41 15.27 20.68 9.28
N SER A 42 16.56 20.35 9.24
CA SER A 42 17.06 19.23 8.45
C SER A 42 16.52 17.88 8.94
N LEU A 43 16.38 17.71 10.26
CA LEU A 43 15.81 16.50 10.84
C LEU A 43 14.30 16.37 10.55
N MET A 44 13.57 17.48 10.60
CA MET A 44 12.14 17.51 10.23
C MET A 44 11.95 17.23 8.75
N ASP A 45 12.82 17.74 7.88
CA ASP A 45 12.76 17.48 6.44
C ASP A 45 13.00 16.01 6.13
N ALA A 46 14.04 15.41 6.73
CA ALA A 46 14.30 13.97 6.61
C ALA A 46 13.11 13.13 7.11
N LEU A 47 12.49 13.51 8.22
CA LEU A 47 11.33 12.83 8.78
C LEU A 47 10.12 12.92 7.85
N THR A 48 9.91 14.09 7.22
CA THR A 48 8.82 14.32 6.25
C THR A 48 9.01 13.47 5.00
N ILE A 49 10.24 13.38 4.48
CA ILE A 49 10.56 12.54 3.32
C ILE A 49 10.31 11.06 3.65
N ILE A 50 10.74 10.59 4.83
CA ILE A 50 10.50 9.21 5.27
C ILE A 50 9.00 8.95 5.41
N LEU A 51 8.25 9.89 6.00
CA LEU A 51 6.80 9.78 6.13
C LEU A 51 6.11 9.67 4.76
N CYS A 52 6.45 10.56 3.82
CA CYS A 52 5.93 10.51 2.45
C CYS A 52 6.30 9.22 1.73
N PHE A 53 7.53 8.72 1.95
CA PHE A 53 7.97 7.45 1.39
C PHE A 53 7.16 6.27 1.95
N LEU A 54 6.94 6.23 3.27
CA LEU A 54 6.13 5.20 3.91
C LEU A 54 4.68 5.24 3.44
N LEU A 55 4.07 6.44 3.34
CA LEU A 55 2.71 6.59 2.80
C LEU A 55 2.61 6.10 1.36
N LYS A 56 3.60 6.42 0.52
CA LYS A 56 3.67 5.94 -0.86
C LYS A 56 3.88 4.42 -0.92
N SER A 57 4.71 3.86 -0.05
CA SER A 57 4.97 2.42 0.03
C SER A 57 3.72 1.63 0.41
N VAL A 58 2.98 2.08 1.43
CA VAL A 58 1.71 1.46 1.84
C VAL A 58 0.64 1.56 0.75
N GLY A 59 0.57 2.68 0.01
CA GLY A 59 -0.37 2.86 -1.10
C GLY A 59 0.02 2.17 -2.40
N ALA A 60 1.22 1.60 -2.49
CA ALA A 60 1.76 0.99 -3.71
C ALA A 60 1.87 -0.53 -3.64
N GLU A 61 1.30 -1.19 -2.62
CA GLU A 61 1.34 -2.64 -2.57
C GLU A 61 0.59 -3.23 -3.79
N PRO A 62 1.32 -3.86 -4.74
CA PRO A 62 0.67 -4.65 -5.77
C PRO A 62 -0.04 -5.81 -5.07
N MET A 63 -1.21 -6.21 -5.60
CA MET A 63 -1.95 -7.36 -5.12
C MET A 63 -0.99 -8.56 -4.99
N ASN A 64 -0.63 -8.90 -3.76
CA ASN A 64 0.30 -9.98 -3.46
C ASN A 64 -0.46 -11.30 -3.59
N ILE A 65 -0.45 -11.89 -4.77
CA ILE A 65 -0.95 -13.25 -4.98
C ILE A 65 0.14 -14.19 -4.50
N SER A 66 0.04 -14.63 -3.25
CA SER A 66 0.96 -15.63 -2.71
C SER A 66 0.80 -16.93 -3.48
N GLN A 67 1.79 -17.27 -4.30
CA GLN A 67 1.86 -18.58 -4.91
C GLN A 67 2.17 -19.59 -3.81
N SER A 68 1.19 -20.38 -3.42
CA SER A 68 1.38 -21.56 -2.59
C SER A 68 1.57 -22.81 -3.48
N ASP A 69 2.13 -23.85 -2.90
CA ASP A 69 2.31 -25.13 -3.61
C ASP A 69 0.99 -25.73 -4.16
N ASP A 70 -0.15 -25.28 -3.60
CA ASP A 70 -1.50 -25.69 -3.97
C ASP A 70 -2.14 -24.79 -5.07
N LEU A 71 -1.43 -23.75 -5.55
CA LEU A 71 -1.95 -22.82 -6.56
C LEU A 71 -0.99 -22.72 -7.76
N ARG A 72 -1.31 -23.41 -8.84
CA ARG A 72 -0.59 -23.32 -10.12
C ARG A 72 -1.39 -22.46 -11.10
N LEU A 73 -1.01 -21.21 -11.25
CA LEU A 73 -1.70 -20.28 -12.14
C LEU A 73 -1.63 -20.72 -13.62
N PRO A 74 -2.71 -20.57 -14.37
CA PRO A 74 -2.72 -20.85 -15.81
C PRO A 74 -1.82 -19.86 -16.55
N LYS A 75 -1.17 -20.35 -17.63
CA LYS A 75 -0.27 -19.53 -18.45
C LYS A 75 -1.06 -18.78 -19.54
N SER A 76 -0.79 -17.50 -19.71
CA SER A 76 -1.38 -16.68 -20.78
C SER A 76 -0.34 -15.79 -21.47
N THR A 77 -0.62 -15.42 -22.69
CA THR A 77 0.17 -14.43 -23.46
C THR A 77 -0.31 -12.99 -23.22
N THR A 78 -1.49 -12.81 -22.65
CA THR A 78 -2.08 -11.50 -22.38
C THR A 78 -1.59 -10.94 -21.05
N GLN A 79 -1.11 -9.69 -21.03
CA GLN A 79 -0.78 -8.95 -19.82
C GLN A 79 -1.93 -8.02 -19.48
N LEU A 80 -2.71 -8.36 -18.48
CA LEU A 80 -3.63 -7.44 -17.83
C LEU A 80 -3.18 -7.35 -16.37
N ASN A 81 -2.67 -6.18 -15.97
CA ASN A 81 -2.41 -5.93 -14.55
C ASN A 81 -3.75 -5.86 -13.83
N PRO A 82 -3.91 -6.55 -12.69
CA PRO A 82 -5.10 -6.36 -11.84
C PRO A 82 -5.17 -4.89 -11.43
N GLU A 83 -6.34 -4.28 -11.61
CA GLU A 83 -6.59 -2.95 -11.08
C GLU A 83 -6.59 -2.98 -9.56
N ARG A 84 -6.16 -1.88 -8.95
CA ARG A 84 -5.96 -1.79 -7.49
C ARG A 84 -7.26 -2.01 -6.70
N ASP A 85 -8.40 -1.79 -7.32
CA ASP A 85 -9.71 -1.84 -6.67
C ASP A 85 -10.43 -3.19 -6.85
N ALA A 86 -9.81 -4.17 -7.52
CA ALA A 86 -10.38 -5.48 -7.72
C ALA A 86 -10.14 -6.37 -6.49
N ILE A 87 -11.20 -7.02 -5.98
CA ILE A 87 -11.07 -7.99 -4.89
C ILE A 87 -10.52 -9.30 -5.42
N PRO A 88 -9.42 -9.84 -4.84
CA PRO A 88 -8.93 -11.14 -5.23
C PRO A 88 -9.85 -12.25 -4.69
N VAL A 89 -10.37 -13.06 -5.60
CA VAL A 89 -11.07 -14.31 -5.29
C VAL A 89 -10.17 -15.46 -5.73
N THR A 90 -9.51 -16.09 -4.77
CA THR A 90 -8.55 -17.16 -5.06
C THR A 90 -9.19 -18.52 -4.92
N VAL A 91 -9.16 -19.30 -6.00
CA VAL A 91 -9.69 -20.66 -6.08
C VAL A 91 -8.52 -21.64 -6.16
N THR A 92 -8.23 -22.30 -5.05
CA THR A 92 -7.20 -23.33 -4.97
C THR A 92 -7.83 -24.73 -5.08
N ALA A 93 -6.99 -25.77 -5.17
CA ALA A 93 -7.44 -27.17 -5.15
C ALA A 93 -8.15 -27.56 -3.84
N LYS A 94 -7.92 -26.83 -2.74
CA LYS A 94 -8.41 -27.19 -1.38
C LYS A 94 -9.42 -26.18 -0.81
N ALA A 95 -9.40 -24.93 -1.28
CA ALA A 95 -10.20 -23.86 -0.68
C ALA A 95 -10.49 -22.72 -1.64
N ILE A 96 -11.51 -21.92 -1.32
CA ILE A 96 -11.79 -20.61 -1.93
C ILE A 96 -11.55 -19.54 -0.88
N LEU A 97 -10.79 -18.51 -1.25
CA LEU A 97 -10.47 -17.36 -0.42
C LEU A 97 -11.02 -16.08 -1.05
N VAL A 98 -11.43 -15.13 -0.21
CA VAL A 98 -11.78 -13.76 -0.60
C VAL A 98 -10.77 -12.84 0.08
N GLY A 99 -9.93 -12.16 -0.71
CA GLY A 99 -8.72 -11.56 -0.16
C GLY A 99 -7.82 -12.63 0.44
N ASP A 100 -7.46 -12.43 1.72
CA ASP A 100 -6.69 -13.40 2.51
C ASP A 100 -7.57 -14.29 3.41
N LYS A 101 -8.91 -14.07 3.40
CA LYS A 101 -9.86 -14.76 4.27
C LYS A 101 -10.29 -16.08 3.62
N HIS A 102 -10.03 -17.19 4.30
CA HIS A 102 -10.57 -18.50 3.93
C HIS A 102 -12.09 -18.50 4.11
N VAL A 103 -12.82 -18.93 3.07
CA VAL A 103 -14.30 -18.84 3.04
C VAL A 103 -14.93 -20.22 2.97
N VAL A 104 -14.45 -21.11 2.10
CA VAL A 104 -15.04 -22.44 1.93
C VAL A 104 -13.99 -23.44 1.44
N ASP A 105 -14.10 -24.71 1.92
CA ASP A 105 -13.27 -25.81 1.48
C ASP A 105 -13.73 -26.35 0.13
N VAL A 106 -12.76 -26.74 -0.69
CA VAL A 106 -12.95 -27.45 -1.95
C VAL A 106 -12.44 -28.88 -1.77
N LYS A 107 -13.23 -29.86 -2.16
CA LYS A 107 -12.87 -31.28 -2.17
C LYS A 107 -13.14 -31.84 -3.56
N ASP A 108 -12.16 -32.51 -4.13
CA ASP A 108 -12.26 -33.12 -5.47
C ASP A 108 -12.78 -32.13 -6.56
N GLY A 109 -12.36 -30.85 -6.46
CA GLY A 109 -12.76 -29.80 -7.39
C GLY A 109 -14.21 -29.34 -7.26
N ALA A 110 -14.90 -29.62 -6.16
CA ALA A 110 -16.23 -29.20 -5.87
C ALA A 110 -16.40 -28.67 -4.45
N VAL A 111 -17.39 -27.81 -4.25
CA VAL A 111 -17.80 -27.35 -2.91
C VAL A 111 -18.89 -28.29 -2.38
N ASP A 112 -18.85 -28.58 -1.08
CA ASP A 112 -19.83 -29.42 -0.41
C ASP A 112 -21.28 -28.93 -0.65
N LYS A 113 -22.19 -29.86 -0.88
CA LYS A 113 -23.61 -29.61 -1.19
C LYS A 113 -24.31 -28.83 -0.06
N SER A 114 -23.91 -29.03 1.18
CA SER A 114 -24.44 -28.34 2.35
C SER A 114 -24.13 -26.85 2.36
N ARG A 115 -23.09 -26.42 1.65
CA ARG A 115 -22.65 -25.03 1.52
C ARG A 115 -23.31 -24.29 0.34
N LYS A 116 -24.13 -24.98 -0.47
CA LYS A 116 -24.85 -24.42 -1.62
C LYS A 116 -26.30 -24.16 -1.28
N LYS A 117 -26.81 -22.96 -1.62
CA LYS A 117 -28.22 -22.62 -1.45
C LYS A 117 -29.07 -23.31 -2.53
N GLY A 118 -29.74 -24.40 -2.17
CA GLY A 118 -30.55 -25.18 -3.12
C GLY A 118 -29.98 -26.52 -3.53
N GLY A 119 -28.94 -26.99 -2.84
CA GLY A 119 -28.37 -28.32 -3.05
C GLY A 119 -27.36 -28.43 -4.19
N GLU A 120 -27.17 -29.65 -4.72
CA GLU A 120 -26.11 -29.98 -5.67
C GLU A 120 -26.17 -29.23 -7.00
N SER A 121 -27.37 -28.97 -7.50
CA SER A 121 -27.58 -28.29 -8.77
C SER A 121 -27.45 -26.77 -8.69
N SER A 122 -27.37 -26.22 -7.49
CA SER A 122 -27.24 -24.77 -7.29
C SER A 122 -25.83 -24.26 -7.58
N PHE A 123 -25.74 -23.10 -8.21
CA PHE A 123 -24.50 -22.39 -8.46
C PHE A 123 -24.14 -21.43 -7.31
N LEU A 124 -25.07 -21.17 -6.38
CA LEU A 124 -24.83 -20.21 -5.30
C LEU A 124 -24.12 -20.88 -4.12
N ILE A 125 -22.89 -20.46 -3.86
CA ILE A 125 -22.09 -20.89 -2.70
C ILE A 125 -22.35 -19.89 -1.55
N THR A 126 -23.13 -20.29 -0.54
CA THR A 126 -23.57 -19.39 0.54
C THR A 126 -22.41 -18.72 1.28
N PRO A 127 -21.37 -19.43 1.78
CA PRO A 127 -20.28 -18.76 2.48
C PRO A 127 -19.50 -17.77 1.60
N LEU A 128 -19.35 -18.07 0.32
CA LEU A 128 -18.69 -17.16 -0.62
C LEU A 128 -19.52 -15.90 -0.88
N PHE A 129 -20.85 -16.07 -1.02
CA PHE A 129 -21.79 -14.95 -1.15
C PHE A 129 -21.71 -14.02 0.07
N ASP A 130 -21.74 -14.58 1.28
CA ASP A 130 -21.70 -13.81 2.53
C ASP A 130 -20.37 -13.04 2.64
N GLY A 131 -19.23 -13.70 2.39
CA GLY A 131 -17.91 -13.07 2.42
C GLY A 131 -17.75 -11.96 1.38
N LEU A 132 -18.23 -12.16 0.16
CA LEU A 132 -18.20 -11.13 -0.88
C LEU A 132 -19.14 -9.97 -0.59
N THR A 133 -20.32 -10.23 0.01
CA THR A 133 -21.25 -9.17 0.39
C THR A 133 -20.69 -8.29 1.51
N GLU A 134 -19.99 -8.89 2.49
CA GLU A 134 -19.27 -8.15 3.53
C GLU A 134 -18.24 -7.21 2.90
N GLU A 135 -17.46 -7.71 1.95
CA GLU A 135 -16.43 -6.95 1.27
C GLU A 135 -17.01 -5.87 0.33
N ALA A 136 -18.10 -6.16 -0.39
CA ALA A 136 -18.80 -5.16 -1.18
C ALA A 136 -19.29 -3.98 -0.31
N ASN A 137 -19.84 -4.27 0.87
CA ASN A 137 -20.27 -3.24 1.80
C ASN A 137 -19.11 -2.40 2.31
N HIS A 138 -17.97 -3.03 2.60
CA HIS A 138 -16.75 -2.35 3.00
C HIS A 138 -16.23 -1.41 1.91
N GLN A 139 -16.13 -1.90 0.66
CA GLN A 139 -15.72 -1.06 -0.48
C GLN A 139 -16.70 0.09 -0.76
N LYS A 140 -17.99 -0.13 -0.65
CA LYS A 140 -19.00 0.93 -0.77
C LYS A 140 -18.86 2.03 0.30
N GLN A 141 -18.47 1.66 1.52
CA GLN A 141 -18.20 2.65 2.58
C GLN A 141 -16.96 3.48 2.24
N ILE A 142 -15.87 2.84 1.78
CA ILE A 142 -14.66 3.54 1.34
C ILE A 142 -14.97 4.46 0.15
N ALA A 143 -15.71 3.98 -0.84
CA ALA A 143 -16.11 4.75 -2.01
C ALA A 143 -16.89 6.02 -1.62
N LYS A 144 -17.84 5.92 -0.68
CA LYS A 144 -18.57 7.09 -0.15
C LYS A 144 -17.66 8.13 0.50
N ILE A 145 -16.61 7.69 1.21
CA ILE A 145 -15.66 8.59 1.90
C ILE A 145 -14.72 9.25 0.88
N SER A 146 -14.26 8.49 -0.11
CA SER A 146 -13.31 8.95 -1.13
C SER A 146 -13.97 9.72 -2.28
N GLY A 147 -15.31 9.71 -2.39
CA GLY A 147 -16.03 10.31 -3.51
C GLY A 147 -15.91 9.52 -4.82
N ALA A 148 -15.49 8.26 -4.75
CA ALA A 148 -15.39 7.34 -5.88
C ALA A 148 -16.66 6.47 -5.99
N ASP A 149 -16.85 5.85 -7.15
CA ASP A 149 -17.93 4.88 -7.35
C ASP A 149 -17.47 3.47 -7.05
N PHE A 150 -18.36 2.63 -6.51
CA PHE A 150 -18.11 1.21 -6.34
C PHE A 150 -18.18 0.51 -7.71
N GLU A 151 -17.07 -0.04 -8.17
CA GLU A 151 -16.97 -0.64 -9.50
C GLU A 151 -17.43 -2.10 -9.57
N GLY A 152 -17.51 -2.80 -8.45
CA GLY A 152 -17.90 -4.21 -8.38
C GLY A 152 -16.98 -5.13 -9.20
N MET A 153 -15.66 -4.97 -9.05
CA MET A 153 -14.65 -5.71 -9.79
C MET A 153 -14.03 -6.81 -8.94
N ALA A 154 -14.01 -8.05 -9.45
CA ALA A 154 -13.35 -9.19 -8.83
C ALA A 154 -12.18 -9.68 -9.71
N ALA A 155 -11.03 -9.91 -9.08
CA ALA A 155 -9.88 -10.56 -9.72
C ALA A 155 -9.88 -12.04 -9.36
N VAL A 156 -10.29 -12.87 -10.30
CA VAL A 156 -10.35 -14.33 -10.11
C VAL A 156 -8.97 -14.93 -10.35
N VAL A 157 -8.41 -15.52 -9.30
CA VAL A 157 -7.15 -16.24 -9.31
C VAL A 157 -7.46 -17.72 -9.17
N SER A 158 -7.35 -18.52 -10.22
CA SER A 158 -7.68 -19.93 -10.17
C SER A 158 -6.51 -20.82 -10.52
N ASP A 159 -6.45 -22.01 -9.93
CA ASP A 159 -5.51 -23.05 -10.33
C ASP A 159 -5.83 -23.54 -11.74
N GLY A 160 -4.78 -23.86 -12.53
CA GLY A 160 -4.94 -24.33 -13.91
C GLY A 160 -5.72 -25.63 -14.05
N ASN A 161 -5.85 -26.43 -12.98
CA ASN A 161 -6.61 -27.68 -12.95
C ASN A 161 -8.00 -27.50 -12.32
N THR A 162 -8.42 -26.27 -12.00
CA THR A 162 -9.75 -26.01 -11.45
C THR A 162 -10.84 -26.44 -12.43
N PRO A 163 -11.80 -27.28 -12.03
CA PRO A 163 -12.91 -27.66 -12.90
C PRO A 163 -13.72 -26.42 -13.32
N TYR A 164 -14.07 -26.37 -14.61
CA TYR A 164 -14.83 -25.24 -15.16
C TYR A 164 -16.16 -24.98 -14.41
N ARG A 165 -16.82 -26.05 -13.95
CA ARG A 165 -18.04 -25.93 -13.14
C ARG A 165 -17.81 -25.13 -11.87
N LEU A 166 -16.72 -25.39 -11.13
CA LEU A 166 -16.40 -24.65 -9.91
C LEU A 166 -16.13 -23.17 -10.20
N LEU A 167 -15.40 -22.89 -11.27
CA LEU A 167 -15.14 -21.52 -11.72
C LEU A 167 -16.46 -20.79 -12.04
N LEU A 168 -17.38 -21.46 -12.74
CA LEU A 168 -18.69 -20.90 -13.06
C LEU A 168 -19.53 -20.63 -11.80
N GLU A 169 -19.50 -21.54 -10.81
CA GLU A 169 -20.17 -21.35 -9.51
C GLU A 169 -19.61 -20.14 -8.76
N VAL A 170 -18.28 -19.95 -8.76
CA VAL A 170 -17.63 -18.79 -8.15
C VAL A 170 -18.05 -17.50 -8.85
N MET A 171 -17.99 -17.46 -10.18
CA MET A 171 -18.40 -16.27 -10.95
C MET A 171 -19.87 -15.94 -10.76
N TYR A 172 -20.75 -16.94 -10.76
CA TYR A 172 -22.18 -16.75 -10.54
C TYR A 172 -22.43 -16.17 -9.14
N THR A 173 -21.80 -16.75 -8.11
CA THR A 173 -21.92 -16.28 -6.72
C THR A 173 -21.39 -14.85 -6.56
N SER A 174 -20.25 -14.54 -7.20
CA SER A 174 -19.68 -13.19 -7.19
C SER A 174 -20.61 -12.18 -7.87
N GLY A 175 -21.21 -12.54 -8.99
CA GLY A 175 -22.21 -11.71 -9.67
C GLY A 175 -23.44 -11.42 -8.80
N GLN A 176 -23.91 -12.40 -8.02
CA GLN A 176 -25.00 -12.21 -7.06
C GLN A 176 -24.61 -11.29 -5.90
N ALA A 177 -23.32 -11.22 -5.55
CA ALA A 177 -22.76 -10.34 -4.53
C ALA A 177 -22.33 -8.96 -5.08
N GLU A 178 -22.88 -8.54 -6.22
CA GLU A 178 -22.64 -7.26 -6.89
C GLU A 178 -21.25 -7.10 -7.56
N PHE A 179 -20.46 -8.17 -7.68
CA PHE A 179 -19.23 -8.18 -8.45
C PHE A 179 -19.52 -8.66 -9.88
N GLY A 180 -19.88 -7.72 -10.75
CA GLY A 180 -20.23 -8.02 -12.15
C GLY A 180 -19.07 -7.93 -13.14
N LYS A 181 -17.94 -7.34 -12.75
CA LYS A 181 -16.74 -7.22 -13.57
C LYS A 181 -15.69 -8.23 -13.12
N PHE A 182 -15.17 -9.03 -14.05
CA PHE A 182 -14.17 -10.07 -13.74
C PHE A 182 -12.88 -9.86 -14.49
N LYS A 183 -11.76 -10.01 -13.79
CA LYS A 183 -10.42 -10.15 -14.36
C LYS A 183 -9.82 -11.46 -13.91
N PHE A 184 -9.16 -12.18 -14.82
CA PHE A 184 -8.48 -13.42 -14.48
C PHE A 184 -6.98 -13.18 -14.32
N ALA A 185 -6.44 -13.59 -13.18
CA ALA A 185 -5.01 -13.57 -12.97
C ALA A 185 -4.38 -14.80 -13.63
N VAL A 186 -3.41 -14.56 -14.50
CA VAL A 186 -2.70 -15.59 -15.26
C VAL A 186 -1.20 -15.30 -15.27
N VAL A 187 -0.38 -16.34 -15.34
CA VAL A 187 1.07 -16.18 -15.45
C VAL A 187 1.45 -16.02 -16.92
N LYS A 188 2.31 -15.06 -17.20
CA LYS A 188 2.86 -14.88 -18.55
C LYS A 188 3.64 -16.12 -18.97
N LYS A 189 3.27 -16.73 -20.10
CA LYS A 189 4.11 -17.73 -20.74
C LYS A 189 5.40 -17.05 -21.22
N LYS A 190 6.56 -17.45 -20.68
CA LYS A 190 7.84 -17.00 -21.18
C LYS A 190 7.96 -17.58 -22.61
N GLY A 191 8.03 -16.72 -23.62
CA GLY A 191 8.24 -17.18 -24.99
C GLY A 191 9.55 -17.96 -25.08
N ASP A 192 9.51 -19.07 -25.76
CA ASP A 192 10.70 -19.81 -26.19
C ASP A 192 11.49 -18.95 -27.16
#